data_3d029334f23e5e5c2ff62195045dfab1
#
_entry.id   3d029334f23e5e5c2ff62195045dfab1
#
_cell.length_a   1.000
_cell.length_b   1.000
_cell.length_c   1.000
_cell.angle_alpha   90.00
_cell.angle_beta   90.00
_cell.angle_gamma   90.00
#
_symmetry.space_group_name_H-M   'P 1'
#
loop_
_entity.id
_entity.type
_entity.pdbx_description
1 polymer ?
#
loop_
_entity_poly.entity_id
_entity_poly.type
_entity_poly.pdbx_seq_one_letter_code
_entity_poly.pdbx_strand_id
1 'polypeptide(L)'
;MGLFLFLIGLEGSKKGVESISSAGFESILHKLASNLPSSIFTGIIVTAILQSSSAVSIVLISLLESGLISVKSALAILLGANIGTTFTVQLISFPVLNTYPYLIILGLFLIILGCLTFNKIKMLGFILISFGIIFAGLNMMSAFFQREEVAVFIKYLLIKSGNNVLLNILLGMMITAVIQSSSAVTGITVSLAVVNLITLPAAIAIALGSNIGTCITAYLASINCEREAKILANGHFIFNIIGVVLLLPVFDKFVYFINLTSTSLIRQIANAHTIFNIFNLFVFLPVFNSFVRLIGGEKG
;
A
#
# COMPACT_ATOMS: atom_id res chain seq x y z
N MET A 1 -9.88 18.88 -0.50
CA MET A 1 -10.98 18.20 -1.23
C MET A 1 -10.48 16.98 -2.00
N GLY A 2 -9.49 17.10 -2.91
CA GLY A 2 -9.01 15.97 -3.74
C GLY A 2 -8.53 14.75 -2.95
N LEU A 3 -7.69 14.95 -1.92
CA LEU A 3 -7.23 13.86 -1.04
C LEU A 3 -8.40 13.18 -0.31
N PHE A 4 -9.38 13.96 0.14
CA PHE A 4 -10.58 13.43 0.82
C PHE A 4 -11.40 12.53 -0.13
N LEU A 5 -11.65 12.97 -1.36
CA LEU A 5 -12.32 12.15 -2.38
C LEU A 5 -11.52 10.88 -2.68
N PHE A 6 -10.19 11.00 -2.82
CA PHE A 6 -9.33 9.85 -3.05
C PHE A 6 -9.46 8.81 -1.92
N LEU A 7 -9.44 9.24 -0.66
CA LEU A 7 -9.59 8.35 0.50
C LEU A 7 -10.98 7.72 0.57
N ILE A 8 -12.05 8.49 0.28
CA ILE A 8 -13.43 7.95 0.18
C ILE A 8 -13.52 6.89 -0.91
N GLY A 9 -12.92 7.13 -2.07
CA GLY A 9 -12.89 6.17 -3.17
C GLY A 9 -12.13 4.88 -2.80
N LEU A 10 -10.98 4.99 -2.11
CA LEU A 10 -10.25 3.82 -1.60
C LEU A 10 -11.11 3.01 -0.61
N GLU A 11 -11.73 3.67 0.36
CA GLU A 11 -12.59 3.00 1.34
C GLU A 11 -13.83 2.38 0.69
N GLY A 12 -14.44 3.07 -0.29
CA GLY A 12 -15.57 2.56 -1.05
C GLY A 12 -15.21 1.33 -1.89
N SER A 13 -14.05 1.32 -2.57
CA SER A 13 -13.60 0.17 -3.35
C SER A 13 -13.36 -1.05 -2.45
N LYS A 14 -12.73 -0.84 -1.28
CA LYS A 14 -12.53 -1.87 -0.27
C LYS A 14 -13.86 -2.48 0.18
N LYS A 15 -14.83 -1.68 0.62
CA LYS A 15 -16.16 -2.16 1.05
C LYS A 15 -16.90 -2.89 -0.08
N GLY A 16 -16.78 -2.40 -1.32
CA GLY A 16 -17.36 -3.06 -2.50
C GLY A 16 -16.79 -4.46 -2.72
N VAL A 17 -15.48 -4.62 -2.62
CA VAL A 17 -14.81 -5.92 -2.79
C VAL A 17 -15.11 -6.86 -1.62
N GLU A 18 -15.07 -6.37 -0.37
CA GLU A 18 -15.44 -7.14 0.82
C GLU A 18 -16.86 -7.72 0.74
N SER A 19 -17.80 -6.97 0.18
CA SER A 19 -19.20 -7.40 0.04
C SER A 19 -19.41 -8.49 -1.03
N ILE A 20 -18.51 -8.61 -2.01
CA ILE A 20 -18.52 -9.69 -2.99
C ILE A 20 -17.89 -10.96 -2.40
N SER A 21 -16.89 -10.80 -1.54
CA SER A 21 -16.17 -11.89 -0.89
C SER A 21 -16.93 -12.33 0.38
N SER A 22 -17.81 -13.31 0.25
CA SER A 22 -18.64 -13.85 1.34
C SER A 22 -17.87 -14.70 2.38
N ALA A 23 -16.61 -15.01 2.16
CA ALA A 23 -15.78 -15.74 3.12
C ALA A 23 -15.16 -14.74 4.11
N GLY A 24 -15.39 -14.94 5.41
CA GLY A 24 -14.73 -14.15 6.44
C GLY A 24 -13.20 -14.22 6.28
N PHE A 25 -12.54 -13.10 6.05
CA PHE A 25 -11.08 -13.02 5.83
C PHE A 25 -10.29 -13.66 6.98
N GLU A 26 -10.80 -13.59 8.22
CA GLU A 26 -10.21 -14.25 9.38
C GLU A 26 -10.12 -15.77 9.18
N SER A 27 -11.19 -16.40 8.67
CA SER A 27 -11.22 -17.84 8.38
C SER A 27 -10.24 -18.22 7.26
N ILE A 28 -10.09 -17.35 6.25
CA ILE A 28 -9.14 -17.55 5.16
C ILE A 28 -7.70 -17.45 5.70
N LEU A 29 -7.40 -16.40 6.46
CA LEU A 29 -6.09 -16.19 7.07
C LEU A 29 -5.70 -17.36 7.96
N HIS A 30 -6.60 -17.84 8.80
CA HIS A 30 -6.34 -18.99 9.68
C HIS A 30 -6.13 -20.30 8.91
N LYS A 31 -7.03 -20.64 7.96
CA LYS A 31 -6.98 -21.92 7.24
C LYS A 31 -5.80 -22.04 6.28
N LEU A 32 -5.40 -20.94 5.65
CA LEU A 32 -4.34 -20.93 4.64
C LEU A 32 -2.95 -20.62 5.21
N ALA A 33 -2.83 -20.24 6.48
CA ALA A 33 -1.55 -19.95 7.14
C ALA A 33 -0.80 -21.22 7.60
N SER A 34 -0.83 -22.30 6.80
CA SER A 34 -0.30 -23.62 7.18
C SER A 34 1.22 -23.74 7.03
N ASN A 35 1.83 -23.02 6.11
CA ASN A 35 3.27 -23.02 5.84
C ASN A 35 3.73 -21.68 5.28
N LEU A 36 5.05 -21.46 5.20
CA LEU A 36 5.62 -20.17 4.78
C LEU A 36 5.14 -19.71 3.40
N PRO A 37 5.20 -20.50 2.31
CA PRO A 37 4.70 -20.06 1.01
C PRO A 37 3.20 -19.77 1.00
N SER A 38 2.40 -20.61 1.63
CA SER A 38 0.94 -20.42 1.74
C SER A 38 0.60 -19.14 2.51
N SER A 39 1.30 -18.86 3.62
CA SER A 39 1.10 -17.64 4.40
C SER A 39 1.43 -16.39 3.58
N ILE A 40 2.55 -16.38 2.86
CA ILE A 40 2.92 -15.27 1.98
C ILE A 40 1.87 -15.06 0.89
N PHE A 41 1.47 -16.14 0.21
CA PHE A 41 0.46 -16.07 -0.86
C PHE A 41 -0.89 -15.57 -0.33
N THR A 42 -1.30 -16.06 0.84
CA THR A 42 -2.50 -15.58 1.54
C THR A 42 -2.42 -14.08 1.81
N GLY A 43 -1.27 -13.59 2.30
CA GLY A 43 -1.03 -12.16 2.52
C GLY A 43 -1.17 -11.34 1.25
N ILE A 44 -0.59 -11.82 0.12
CA ILE A 44 -0.71 -11.17 -1.19
C ILE A 44 -2.19 -11.06 -1.59
N ILE A 45 -2.90 -12.17 -1.62
CA ILE A 45 -4.29 -12.24 -2.11
C ILE A 45 -5.22 -11.42 -1.21
N VAL A 46 -5.19 -11.68 0.10
CA VAL A 46 -6.08 -10.99 1.05
C VAL A 46 -5.85 -9.47 1.00
N THR A 47 -4.58 -9.03 0.96
CA THR A 47 -4.29 -7.59 0.91
C THR A 47 -4.63 -6.98 -0.44
N ALA A 48 -4.42 -7.68 -1.56
CA ALA A 48 -4.85 -7.22 -2.88
C ALA A 48 -6.39 -7.03 -2.96
N ILE A 49 -7.14 -7.91 -2.30
CA ILE A 49 -8.60 -7.84 -2.19
C ILE A 49 -9.01 -6.71 -1.24
N LEU A 50 -8.48 -6.67 -0.01
CA LEU A 50 -8.80 -5.66 1.00
C LEU A 50 -8.22 -4.28 0.67
N GLN A 51 -7.22 -4.20 -0.21
CA GLN A 51 -6.50 -2.97 -0.56
C GLN A 51 -5.94 -2.21 0.66
N SER A 52 -5.67 -2.94 1.75
CA SER A 52 -5.23 -2.36 3.02
C SER A 52 -4.39 -3.33 3.84
N SER A 53 -3.08 -3.19 3.80
CA SER A 53 -2.16 -3.93 4.69
C SER A 53 -2.34 -3.54 6.17
N SER A 54 -2.77 -2.31 6.44
CA SER A 54 -3.11 -1.88 7.81
C SER A 54 -4.28 -2.67 8.39
N ALA A 55 -5.35 -2.89 7.61
CA ALA A 55 -6.46 -3.72 8.03
C ALA A 55 -6.02 -5.18 8.28
N VAL A 56 -5.21 -5.73 7.37
CA VAL A 56 -4.64 -7.08 7.54
C VAL A 56 -3.79 -7.15 8.81
N SER A 57 -2.96 -6.14 9.10
CA SER A 57 -2.14 -6.11 10.33
C SER A 57 -3.00 -6.14 11.61
N ILE A 58 -4.11 -5.40 11.64
CA ILE A 58 -5.03 -5.36 12.79
C ILE A 58 -5.70 -6.74 12.98
N VAL A 59 -6.17 -7.36 11.90
CA VAL A 59 -6.76 -8.71 11.96
C VAL A 59 -5.73 -9.73 12.43
N LEU A 60 -4.48 -9.66 11.96
CA LEU A 60 -3.42 -10.57 12.41
C LEU A 60 -3.11 -10.39 13.89
N ILE A 61 -3.14 -9.17 14.43
CA ILE A 61 -3.00 -8.90 15.85
C ILE A 61 -4.13 -9.57 16.63
N SER A 62 -5.38 -9.44 16.19
CA SER A 62 -6.53 -10.09 16.82
C SER A 62 -6.43 -11.62 16.80
N LEU A 63 -5.98 -12.20 15.68
CA LEU A 63 -5.76 -13.65 15.57
C LEU A 63 -4.62 -14.16 16.47
N LEU A 64 -3.56 -13.35 16.65
CA LEU A 64 -2.48 -13.65 17.59
C LEU A 64 -2.96 -13.63 19.04
N GLU A 65 -3.71 -12.59 19.45
CA GLU A 65 -4.31 -12.46 20.78
C GLU A 65 -5.23 -13.65 21.10
N SER A 66 -5.93 -14.16 20.08
CA SER A 66 -6.81 -15.33 20.22
C SER A 66 -6.05 -16.67 20.16
N GLY A 67 -4.73 -16.67 19.98
CA GLY A 67 -3.92 -17.88 19.83
C GLY A 67 -4.19 -18.71 18.58
N LEU A 68 -4.90 -18.12 17.58
CA LEU A 68 -5.32 -18.81 16.35
C LEU A 68 -4.21 -18.92 15.30
N ILE A 69 -3.21 -18.05 15.36
CA ILE A 69 -2.04 -18.10 14.46
C ILE A 69 -0.74 -17.89 15.23
N SER A 70 0.38 -18.35 14.67
CA SER A 70 1.72 -18.10 15.22
C SER A 70 2.26 -16.76 14.73
N VAL A 71 3.18 -16.15 15.50
CA VAL A 71 3.93 -14.95 15.07
C VAL A 71 4.62 -15.17 13.73
N LYS A 72 5.18 -16.37 13.51
CA LYS A 72 5.82 -16.75 12.27
C LYS A 72 4.87 -16.68 11.07
N SER A 73 3.68 -17.28 11.18
CA SER A 73 2.67 -17.22 10.13
C SER A 73 2.18 -15.79 9.90
N ALA A 74 1.97 -15.02 10.96
CA ALA A 74 1.53 -13.63 10.86
C ALA A 74 2.58 -12.74 10.15
N LEU A 75 3.86 -12.88 10.46
CA LEU A 75 4.96 -12.19 9.78
C LEU A 75 5.06 -12.58 8.30
N ALA A 76 4.88 -13.87 7.98
CA ALA A 76 4.87 -14.33 6.60
C ALA A 76 3.71 -13.73 5.80
N ILE A 77 2.52 -13.63 6.41
CA ILE A 77 1.36 -12.97 5.82
C ILE A 77 1.66 -11.48 5.60
N LEU A 78 2.30 -10.79 6.55
CA LEU A 78 2.67 -9.37 6.38
C LEU A 78 3.69 -9.13 5.27
N LEU A 79 4.68 -10.03 5.08
CA LEU A 79 5.57 -9.97 3.91
C LEU A 79 4.79 -10.04 2.60
N GLY A 80 3.81 -10.94 2.52
CA GLY A 80 2.90 -11.02 1.38
C GLY A 80 2.00 -9.78 1.26
N ALA A 81 1.48 -9.28 2.38
CA ALA A 81 0.60 -8.12 2.43
C ALA A 81 1.24 -6.85 1.85
N ASN A 82 2.54 -6.66 2.05
CA ASN A 82 3.27 -5.55 1.44
C ASN A 82 3.23 -5.61 -0.09
N ILE A 83 3.37 -6.80 -0.68
CA ILE A 83 3.21 -6.98 -2.13
C ILE A 83 1.75 -6.74 -2.54
N GLY A 84 0.78 -7.31 -1.81
CA GLY A 84 -0.64 -7.15 -2.08
C GLY A 84 -1.10 -5.69 -2.10
N THR A 85 -0.54 -4.84 -1.22
CA THR A 85 -0.82 -3.39 -1.20
C THR A 85 -0.44 -2.70 -2.51
N THR A 86 0.60 -3.19 -3.20
CA THR A 86 1.06 -2.58 -4.46
C THR A 86 0.05 -2.74 -5.59
N PHE A 87 -0.88 -3.69 -5.49
CA PHE A 87 -1.94 -3.85 -6.47
C PHE A 87 -2.80 -2.59 -6.61
N THR A 88 -3.14 -1.94 -5.49
CA THR A 88 -3.84 -0.64 -5.50
C THR A 88 -3.03 0.42 -6.26
N VAL A 89 -1.72 0.48 -5.98
CA VAL A 89 -0.82 1.43 -6.65
C VAL A 89 -0.73 1.16 -8.15
N GLN A 90 -0.68 -0.12 -8.55
CA GLN A 90 -0.70 -0.50 -9.95
C GLN A 90 -2.02 -0.07 -10.64
N LEU A 91 -3.16 -0.25 -9.98
CA LEU A 91 -4.46 0.17 -10.51
C LEU A 91 -4.54 1.69 -10.74
N ILE A 92 -4.11 2.50 -9.76
CA ILE A 92 -4.15 3.96 -9.88
C ILE A 92 -3.11 4.52 -10.86
N SER A 93 -2.14 3.73 -11.28
CA SER A 93 -1.09 4.12 -12.24
C SER A 93 -1.51 3.98 -13.72
N PHE A 94 -2.68 3.41 -14.00
CA PHE A 94 -3.20 3.39 -15.36
C PHE A 94 -3.56 4.81 -15.84
N PRO A 95 -3.37 5.12 -17.14
CA PRO A 95 -3.61 6.46 -17.69
C PRO A 95 -5.11 6.75 -17.87
N VAL A 96 -5.91 6.54 -16.82
CA VAL A 96 -7.37 6.70 -16.83
C VAL A 96 -7.87 7.93 -16.07
N LEU A 97 -6.95 8.88 -15.78
CA LEU A 97 -7.30 10.09 -14.99
C LEU A 97 -8.49 10.87 -15.55
N ASN A 98 -8.62 10.95 -16.87
CA ASN A 98 -9.71 11.69 -17.54
C ASN A 98 -10.95 10.80 -17.80
N THR A 99 -10.89 9.50 -17.49
CA THR A 99 -12.01 8.57 -17.73
C THR A 99 -12.90 8.38 -16.51
N TYR A 100 -12.61 9.07 -15.39
CA TYR A 100 -13.40 8.96 -14.17
C TYR A 100 -14.91 9.20 -14.34
N PRO A 101 -15.40 10.13 -15.20
CA PRO A 101 -16.83 10.30 -15.38
C PRO A 101 -17.49 9.05 -15.97
N TYR A 102 -16.82 8.40 -16.94
CA TYR A 102 -17.35 7.17 -17.57
C TYR A 102 -17.41 6.01 -16.58
N LEU A 103 -16.43 5.89 -15.67
CA LEU A 103 -16.45 4.89 -14.59
C LEU A 103 -17.63 5.13 -13.65
N ILE A 104 -17.91 6.37 -13.29
CA ILE A 104 -19.05 6.74 -12.44
C ILE A 104 -20.38 6.43 -13.16
N ILE A 105 -20.52 6.83 -14.42
CA ILE A 105 -21.73 6.58 -15.21
C ILE A 105 -21.98 5.09 -15.38
N LEU A 106 -20.95 4.32 -15.78
CA LEU A 106 -21.05 2.86 -15.91
C LEU A 106 -21.39 2.20 -14.58
N GLY A 107 -20.77 2.67 -13.50
CA GLY A 107 -21.02 2.17 -12.16
C GLY A 107 -22.46 2.42 -11.70
N LEU A 108 -23.02 3.61 -11.96
CA LEU A 108 -24.42 3.94 -11.70
C LEU A 108 -25.36 3.04 -12.50
N PHE A 109 -25.07 2.85 -13.78
CA PHE A 109 -25.84 1.93 -14.65
C PHE A 109 -25.84 0.50 -14.07
N LEU A 110 -24.68 -0.01 -13.66
CA LEU A 110 -24.60 -1.36 -13.06
C LEU A 110 -25.29 -1.46 -11.71
N ILE A 111 -25.34 -0.38 -10.90
CA ILE A 111 -26.11 -0.37 -9.66
C ILE A 111 -27.59 -0.52 -9.97
N ILE A 112 -28.12 0.28 -10.91
CA ILE A 112 -29.52 0.21 -11.32
C ILE A 112 -29.85 -1.18 -11.86
N LEU A 113 -29.03 -1.71 -12.78
CA LEU A 113 -29.19 -3.04 -13.34
C LEU A 113 -29.14 -4.13 -12.25
N GLY A 114 -28.20 -4.01 -11.32
CA GLY A 114 -28.01 -4.95 -10.21
C GLY A 114 -29.16 -4.93 -9.20
N CYS A 115 -29.83 -3.77 -9.02
CA CYS A 115 -31.06 -3.72 -8.21
C CYS A 115 -32.21 -4.49 -8.84
N LEU A 116 -32.22 -4.63 -10.18
CA LEU A 116 -33.25 -5.36 -10.93
C LEU A 116 -32.89 -6.83 -11.18
N THR A 117 -31.62 -7.22 -10.98
CA THR A 117 -31.10 -8.55 -11.37
C THR A 117 -30.36 -9.24 -10.22
N PHE A 118 -29.04 -9.02 -10.10
CA PHE A 118 -28.18 -9.73 -9.17
C PHE A 118 -27.36 -8.75 -8.30
N ASN A 119 -27.31 -9.02 -7.00
CA ASN A 119 -26.57 -8.19 -6.04
C ASN A 119 -25.07 -8.07 -6.38
N LYS A 120 -24.46 -9.09 -7.02
CA LYS A 120 -23.07 -9.03 -7.47
C LYS A 120 -22.83 -7.95 -8.52
N ILE A 121 -23.78 -7.74 -9.44
CA ILE A 121 -23.71 -6.66 -10.45
C ILE A 121 -23.79 -5.29 -9.77
N LYS A 122 -24.66 -5.14 -8.79
CA LYS A 122 -24.76 -3.92 -7.97
C LYS A 122 -23.41 -3.61 -7.26
N MET A 123 -22.78 -4.63 -6.65
CA MET A 123 -21.49 -4.45 -5.99
C MET A 123 -20.36 -4.07 -6.97
N LEU A 124 -20.35 -4.67 -8.17
CA LEU A 124 -19.42 -4.26 -9.24
C LEU A 124 -19.61 -2.76 -9.60
N GLY A 125 -20.85 -2.30 -9.67
CA GLY A 125 -21.19 -0.90 -9.88
C GLY A 125 -20.61 0.00 -8.79
N PHE A 126 -20.72 -0.37 -7.51
CA PHE A 126 -20.10 0.36 -6.40
C PHE A 126 -18.58 0.43 -6.51
N ILE A 127 -17.92 -0.67 -6.90
CA ILE A 127 -16.47 -0.70 -7.11
C ILE A 127 -16.07 0.28 -8.22
N LEU A 128 -16.77 0.28 -9.36
CA LEU A 128 -16.48 1.19 -10.47
C LEU A 128 -16.68 2.66 -10.08
N ILE A 129 -17.74 3.00 -9.35
CA ILE A 129 -17.93 4.36 -8.82
C ILE A 129 -16.78 4.73 -7.90
N SER A 130 -16.37 3.83 -7.02
CA SER A 130 -15.25 4.06 -6.09
C SER A 130 -13.95 4.35 -6.84
N PHE A 131 -13.63 3.60 -7.90
CA PHE A 131 -12.49 3.92 -8.78
C PHE A 131 -12.67 5.26 -9.50
N GLY A 132 -13.88 5.58 -9.97
CA GLY A 132 -14.18 6.90 -10.52
C GLY A 132 -13.89 8.02 -9.52
N ILE A 133 -14.29 7.86 -8.26
CA ILE A 133 -14.01 8.82 -7.18
C ILE A 133 -12.51 8.90 -6.87
N ILE A 134 -11.78 7.78 -6.88
CA ILE A 134 -10.31 7.76 -6.74
C ILE A 134 -9.65 8.63 -7.82
N PHE A 135 -9.99 8.40 -9.09
CA PHE A 135 -9.41 9.16 -10.21
C PHE A 135 -9.86 10.64 -10.21
N ALA A 136 -11.10 10.94 -9.82
CA ALA A 136 -11.55 12.31 -9.61
C ALA A 136 -10.71 13.00 -8.51
N GLY A 137 -10.44 12.32 -7.40
CA GLY A 137 -9.58 12.79 -6.32
C GLY A 137 -8.15 13.07 -6.79
N LEU A 138 -7.54 12.16 -7.56
CA LEU A 138 -6.21 12.33 -8.15
C LEU A 138 -6.17 13.54 -9.09
N ASN A 139 -7.19 13.69 -9.95
CA ASN A 139 -7.29 14.83 -10.87
C ASN A 139 -7.39 16.15 -10.10
N MET A 140 -8.23 16.22 -9.06
CA MET A 140 -8.35 17.39 -8.21
C MET A 140 -7.06 17.72 -7.44
N MET A 141 -6.33 16.72 -6.95
CA MET A 141 -5.01 16.93 -6.33
C MET A 141 -4.02 17.48 -7.36
N SER A 142 -3.97 16.91 -8.56
CA SER A 142 -3.11 17.38 -9.64
C SER A 142 -3.43 18.84 -10.02
N ALA A 143 -4.71 19.19 -10.16
CA ALA A 143 -5.14 20.56 -10.43
C ALA A 143 -4.79 21.53 -9.28
N PHE A 144 -4.85 21.09 -8.03
CA PHE A 144 -4.40 21.87 -6.88
C PHE A 144 -2.88 22.13 -6.93
N PHE A 145 -2.08 21.13 -7.25
CA PHE A 145 -0.63 21.25 -7.35
C PHE A 145 -0.17 22.10 -8.56
N GLN A 146 -1.01 22.29 -9.57
CA GLN A 146 -0.75 23.19 -10.70
C GLN A 146 -0.91 24.67 -10.36
N ARG A 147 -1.54 25.03 -9.24
CA ARG A 147 -1.64 26.43 -8.83
C ARG A 147 -0.25 26.99 -8.58
N GLU A 148 0.04 28.15 -9.13
CA GLU A 148 1.38 28.74 -9.14
C GLU A 148 2.00 28.82 -7.73
N GLU A 149 1.25 29.35 -6.76
CA GLU A 149 1.69 29.46 -5.36
C GLU A 149 2.06 28.10 -4.75
N VAL A 150 1.24 27.07 -5.01
CA VAL A 150 1.45 25.72 -4.51
C VAL A 150 2.64 25.06 -5.21
N ALA A 151 2.71 25.20 -6.54
CA ALA A 151 3.81 24.64 -7.34
C ALA A 151 5.16 25.23 -6.92
N VAL A 152 5.24 26.55 -6.71
CA VAL A 152 6.45 27.23 -6.21
C VAL A 152 6.83 26.71 -4.82
N PHE A 153 5.87 26.61 -3.90
CA PHE A 153 6.13 26.09 -2.55
C PHE A 153 6.60 24.64 -2.56
N ILE A 154 5.95 23.76 -3.32
CA ILE A 154 6.36 22.35 -3.46
C ILE A 154 7.74 22.24 -4.11
N LYS A 155 8.01 23.00 -5.18
CA LYS A 155 9.35 23.04 -5.80
C LYS A 155 10.40 23.49 -4.79
N TYR A 156 10.13 24.52 -4.00
CA TYR A 156 11.06 24.98 -2.97
C TYR A 156 11.37 23.88 -1.94
N LEU A 157 10.34 23.17 -1.45
CA LEU A 157 10.54 22.05 -0.53
C LEU A 157 11.34 20.92 -1.16
N LEU A 158 11.02 20.53 -2.40
CA LEU A 158 11.70 19.46 -3.12
C LEU A 158 13.13 19.86 -3.54
N ILE A 159 13.37 21.14 -3.87
CA ILE A 159 14.73 21.66 -4.11
C ILE A 159 15.53 21.66 -2.81
N LYS A 160 14.93 22.04 -1.69
CA LYS A 160 15.58 22.04 -0.37
C LYS A 160 15.86 20.63 0.15
N SER A 161 14.98 19.66 -0.11
CA SER A 161 15.27 18.26 0.13
C SER A 161 16.30 17.72 -0.87
N GLY A 162 16.41 18.36 -2.03
CA GLY A 162 17.33 18.03 -3.09
C GLY A 162 17.18 16.57 -3.55
N ASN A 163 18.23 16.03 -4.14
CA ASN A 163 18.38 14.60 -4.39
C ASN A 163 18.78 13.82 -3.13
N ASN A 164 18.54 14.39 -1.92
CA ASN A 164 18.83 13.71 -0.67
C ASN A 164 17.81 12.58 -0.46
N VAL A 165 18.23 11.38 -0.81
CA VAL A 165 17.42 10.16 -0.74
C VAL A 165 16.89 9.94 0.69
N LEU A 166 17.75 10.12 1.71
CA LEU A 166 17.37 9.90 3.11
C LEU A 166 16.28 10.88 3.57
N LEU A 167 16.39 12.15 3.18
CA LEU A 167 15.37 13.14 3.54
C LEU A 167 14.02 12.83 2.88
N ASN A 168 14.02 12.41 1.62
CA ASN A 168 12.80 12.00 0.93
C ASN A 168 12.19 10.72 1.51
N ILE A 169 13.01 9.75 1.97
CA ILE A 169 12.54 8.58 2.71
C ILE A 169 11.88 9.02 4.03
N LEU A 170 12.52 9.90 4.79
CA LEU A 170 11.96 10.42 6.04
C LEU A 170 10.65 11.16 5.82
N LEU A 171 10.54 11.99 4.77
CA LEU A 171 9.30 12.66 4.40
C LEU A 171 8.18 11.64 4.09
N GLY A 172 8.46 10.63 3.27
CA GLY A 172 7.51 9.56 2.96
C GLY A 172 7.06 8.81 4.21
N MET A 173 8.00 8.48 5.11
CA MET A 173 7.73 7.82 6.38
C MET A 173 6.84 8.67 7.29
N MET A 174 7.17 9.95 7.49
CA MET A 174 6.41 10.85 8.37
C MET A 174 4.99 11.10 7.85
N ILE A 175 4.86 11.41 6.56
CA ILE A 175 3.56 11.64 5.93
C ILE A 175 2.69 10.37 6.06
N THR A 176 3.28 9.19 5.80
CA THR A 176 2.53 7.93 5.91
C THR A 176 2.19 7.59 7.36
N ALA A 177 3.04 7.87 8.32
CA ALA A 177 2.74 7.68 9.74
C ALA A 177 1.53 8.51 10.20
N VAL A 178 1.36 9.72 9.65
CA VAL A 178 0.21 10.60 9.94
C VAL A 178 -1.04 10.13 9.19
N ILE A 179 -0.93 9.87 7.89
CA ILE A 179 -2.07 9.48 7.03
C ILE A 179 -2.47 8.01 7.27
N GLN A 180 -1.56 7.17 7.75
CA GLN A 180 -1.72 5.72 7.98
C GLN A 180 -2.08 4.92 6.72
N SER A 181 -1.70 5.44 5.55
CA SER A 181 -2.00 4.82 4.25
C SER A 181 -0.88 5.10 3.23
N SER A 182 -0.07 4.09 2.93
CA SER A 182 0.96 4.18 1.88
C SER A 182 0.36 4.38 0.49
N SER A 183 -0.83 3.81 0.23
CA SER A 183 -1.56 4.03 -1.03
C SER A 183 -1.97 5.49 -1.19
N ALA A 184 -2.35 6.17 -0.10
CA ALA A 184 -2.68 7.60 -0.14
C ALA A 184 -1.45 8.46 -0.42
N VAL A 185 -0.33 8.17 0.23
CA VAL A 185 0.95 8.87 -0.02
C VAL A 185 1.42 8.64 -1.45
N THR A 186 1.29 7.41 -1.96
CA THR A 186 1.59 7.12 -3.37
C THR A 186 0.64 7.88 -4.31
N GLY A 187 -0.64 8.01 -3.97
CA GLY A 187 -1.60 8.84 -4.73
C GLY A 187 -1.18 10.31 -4.79
N ILE A 188 -0.72 10.88 -3.68
CA ILE A 188 -0.14 12.23 -3.65
C ILE A 188 1.08 12.31 -4.56
N THR A 189 2.00 11.35 -4.45
CA THR A 189 3.22 11.28 -5.26
C THR A 189 2.91 11.16 -6.76
N VAL A 190 1.92 10.34 -7.12
CA VAL A 190 1.41 10.23 -8.49
C VAL A 190 0.83 11.57 -8.98
N SER A 191 0.06 12.26 -8.14
CA SER A 191 -0.51 13.57 -8.50
C SER A 191 0.56 14.63 -8.74
N LEU A 192 1.67 14.59 -7.97
CA LEU A 192 2.85 15.44 -8.20
C LEU A 192 3.58 15.05 -9.50
N ALA A 193 3.64 13.75 -9.81
CA ALA A 193 4.25 13.25 -11.04
C ALA A 193 3.44 13.66 -12.30
N VAL A 194 2.11 13.63 -12.23
CA VAL A 194 1.21 14.10 -13.32
C VAL A 194 1.52 15.53 -13.73
N VAL A 195 1.88 16.38 -12.78
CA VAL A 195 2.17 17.81 -13.03
C VAL A 195 3.67 18.12 -13.09
N ASN A 196 4.51 17.09 -13.21
CA ASN A 196 5.98 17.20 -13.31
C ASN A 196 6.63 17.99 -12.15
N LEU A 197 6.07 17.89 -10.94
CA LEU A 197 6.63 18.55 -9.75
C LEU A 197 7.59 17.65 -8.97
N ILE A 198 7.68 16.35 -9.28
CA ILE A 198 8.55 15.40 -8.59
C ILE A 198 9.41 14.62 -9.58
N THR A 199 10.64 14.33 -9.20
CA THR A 199 11.55 13.47 -9.99
C THR A 199 11.36 11.98 -9.63
N LEU A 200 11.76 11.08 -10.52
CA LEU A 200 11.70 9.64 -10.26
C LEU A 200 12.48 9.23 -8.98
N PRO A 201 13.73 9.68 -8.75
CA PRO A 201 14.45 9.34 -7.52
C PRO A 201 13.72 9.79 -6.25
N ALA A 202 13.20 11.02 -6.23
CA ALA A 202 12.45 11.53 -5.07
C ALA A 202 11.15 10.76 -4.84
N ALA A 203 10.41 10.43 -5.91
CA ALA A 203 9.19 9.64 -5.83
C ALA A 203 9.44 8.22 -5.29
N ILE A 204 10.51 7.56 -5.75
CA ILE A 204 10.95 6.25 -5.25
C ILE A 204 11.31 6.35 -3.77
N ALA A 205 12.11 7.34 -3.38
CA ALA A 205 12.52 7.52 -1.99
C ALA A 205 11.32 7.74 -1.06
N ILE A 206 10.33 8.54 -1.47
CA ILE A 206 9.07 8.73 -0.74
C ILE A 206 8.30 7.40 -0.63
N ALA A 207 8.22 6.61 -1.70
CA ALA A 207 7.55 5.31 -1.68
C ALA A 207 8.24 4.33 -0.72
N LEU A 208 9.59 4.29 -0.69
CA LEU A 208 10.35 3.49 0.27
C LEU A 208 10.04 3.91 1.72
N GLY A 209 10.04 5.21 1.99
CA GLY A 209 9.68 5.75 3.29
C GLY A 209 8.24 5.43 3.69
N SER A 210 7.31 5.44 2.73
CA SER A 210 5.90 5.14 2.98
C SER A 210 5.67 3.69 3.45
N ASN A 211 6.48 2.73 2.99
CA ASN A 211 6.42 1.35 3.50
C ASN A 211 6.82 1.26 4.97
N ILE A 212 7.84 2.01 5.40
CA ILE A 212 8.23 2.09 6.82
C ILE A 212 7.12 2.78 7.63
N GLY A 213 6.59 3.91 7.14
CA GLY A 213 5.55 4.68 7.81
C GLY A 213 4.25 3.91 8.05
N THR A 214 3.89 2.98 7.15
CA THR A 214 2.69 2.15 7.29
C THR A 214 2.75 1.24 8.54
N CYS A 215 3.94 0.87 9.01
CA CYS A 215 4.09 0.01 10.18
C CYS A 215 3.55 0.64 11.47
N ILE A 216 3.37 1.98 11.50
CA ILE A 216 2.81 2.68 12.66
C ILE A 216 1.41 2.15 13.03
N THR A 217 0.61 1.70 12.05
CA THR A 217 -0.73 1.17 12.31
C THR A 217 -0.69 -0.13 13.12
N ALA A 218 0.19 -1.06 12.78
CA ALA A 218 0.40 -2.28 13.55
C ALA A 218 0.97 -1.96 14.94
N TYR A 219 1.89 -0.99 15.01
CA TYR A 219 2.47 -0.54 16.27
C TYR A 219 1.41 0.03 17.21
N LEU A 220 0.58 0.96 16.73
CA LEU A 220 -0.50 1.56 17.53
C LEU A 220 -1.53 0.51 17.97
N ALA A 221 -1.89 -0.43 17.09
CA ALA A 221 -2.83 -1.50 17.40
C ALA A 221 -2.27 -2.46 18.47
N SER A 222 -0.94 -2.65 18.55
CA SER A 222 -0.30 -3.59 19.47
C SER A 222 0.04 -3.00 20.85
N ILE A 223 -0.17 -1.71 21.10
CA ILE A 223 0.29 -1.02 22.34
C ILE A 223 -0.22 -1.74 23.60
N ASN A 224 -1.53 -2.04 23.64
CA ASN A 224 -2.19 -2.65 24.80
C ASN A 224 -2.35 -4.17 24.66
N CYS A 225 -1.70 -4.78 23.68
CA CYS A 225 -1.78 -6.20 23.40
C CYS A 225 -0.65 -6.99 24.06
N GLU A 226 -0.73 -8.31 23.99
CA GLU A 226 0.27 -9.23 24.49
C GLU A 226 1.60 -9.13 23.72
N ARG A 227 2.60 -9.89 24.20
CA ARG A 227 3.97 -9.86 23.67
C ARG A 227 4.03 -10.23 22.19
N GLU A 228 3.25 -11.20 21.77
CA GLU A 228 3.21 -11.73 20.39
C GLU A 228 2.78 -10.66 19.38
N ALA A 229 1.79 -9.86 19.70
CA ALA A 229 1.33 -8.73 18.88
C ALA A 229 2.42 -7.65 18.73
N LYS A 230 3.14 -7.34 19.81
CA LYS A 230 4.27 -6.39 19.80
C LYS A 230 5.45 -6.92 18.97
N ILE A 231 5.73 -8.22 19.04
CA ILE A 231 6.74 -8.86 18.19
C ILE A 231 6.35 -8.75 16.71
N LEU A 232 5.06 -8.98 16.37
CA LEU A 232 4.57 -8.82 15.01
C LEU A 232 4.78 -7.38 14.51
N ALA A 233 4.39 -6.37 15.28
CA ALA A 233 4.52 -4.97 14.91
C ALA A 233 6.00 -4.56 14.73
N ASN A 234 6.86 -4.96 15.68
CA ASN A 234 8.30 -4.73 15.59
C ASN A 234 8.94 -5.46 14.39
N GLY A 235 8.57 -6.71 14.17
CA GLY A 235 9.05 -7.48 13.02
C GLY A 235 8.65 -6.83 11.71
N HIS A 236 7.40 -6.34 11.59
CA HIS A 236 6.94 -5.58 10.43
C HIS A 236 7.79 -4.33 10.17
N PHE A 237 8.08 -3.57 11.22
CA PHE A 237 8.90 -2.37 11.13
C PHE A 237 10.34 -2.69 10.74
N ILE A 238 10.96 -3.68 11.40
CA ILE A 238 12.35 -4.06 11.19
C ILE A 238 12.57 -4.55 9.76
N PHE A 239 11.71 -5.42 9.22
CA PHE A 239 11.95 -5.92 7.87
C PHE A 239 11.76 -4.83 6.79
N ASN A 240 10.88 -3.86 7.00
CA ASN A 240 10.78 -2.71 6.08
C ASN A 240 12.03 -1.81 6.14
N ILE A 241 12.56 -1.53 7.34
CA ILE A 241 13.80 -0.77 7.50
C ILE A 241 14.98 -1.51 6.84
N ILE A 242 15.14 -2.80 7.14
CA ILE A 242 16.26 -3.59 6.57
C ILE A 242 16.17 -3.59 5.05
N GLY A 243 14.99 -3.78 4.45
CA GLY A 243 14.82 -3.74 3.01
C GLY A 243 15.24 -2.39 2.41
N VAL A 244 14.86 -1.27 3.04
CA VAL A 244 15.28 0.07 2.60
C VAL A 244 16.80 0.24 2.76
N VAL A 245 17.37 -0.12 3.91
CA VAL A 245 18.82 0.03 4.19
C VAL A 245 19.65 -0.78 3.19
N LEU A 246 19.23 -2.00 2.85
CA LEU A 246 19.92 -2.84 1.87
C LEU A 246 19.80 -2.31 0.43
N LEU A 247 18.74 -1.57 0.12
CA LEU A 247 18.59 -0.95 -1.19
C LEU A 247 19.43 0.34 -1.35
N LEU A 248 19.70 1.07 -0.26
CA LEU A 248 20.40 2.36 -0.31
C LEU A 248 21.73 2.33 -1.06
N PRO A 249 22.64 1.36 -0.85
CA PRO A 249 23.93 1.33 -1.55
C PRO A 249 23.81 1.18 -3.08
N VAL A 250 22.68 0.65 -3.54
CA VAL A 250 22.41 0.41 -4.96
C VAL A 250 21.23 1.26 -5.48
N PHE A 251 20.84 2.31 -4.74
CA PHE A 251 19.67 3.12 -5.03
C PHE A 251 19.68 3.68 -6.46
N ASP A 252 20.80 4.24 -6.92
CA ASP A 252 20.89 4.80 -8.28
C ASP A 252 20.75 3.73 -9.36
N LYS A 253 21.28 2.53 -9.13
CA LYS A 253 21.07 1.38 -10.03
C LYS A 253 19.62 0.93 -10.04
N PHE A 254 18.97 0.95 -8.89
CA PHE A 254 17.55 0.66 -8.77
C PHE A 254 16.70 1.69 -9.52
N VAL A 255 16.97 2.98 -9.35
CA VAL A 255 16.32 4.07 -10.11
C VAL A 255 16.49 3.87 -11.61
N TYR A 256 17.72 3.59 -12.05
CA TYR A 256 18.01 3.31 -13.47
C TYR A 256 17.19 2.11 -13.98
N PHE A 257 17.16 1.01 -13.23
CA PHE A 257 16.36 -0.17 -13.58
C PHE A 257 14.88 0.15 -13.68
N ILE A 258 14.32 0.88 -12.70
CA ILE A 258 12.92 1.31 -12.71
C ILE A 258 12.61 2.19 -13.91
N ASN A 259 13.52 3.09 -14.29
CA ASN A 259 13.35 3.96 -15.46
C ASN A 259 13.17 3.15 -16.77
N LEU A 260 13.78 1.97 -16.87
CA LEU A 260 13.62 1.08 -18.03
C LEU A 260 12.27 0.35 -18.07
N THR A 261 11.52 0.30 -16.97
CA THR A 261 10.26 -0.47 -16.88
C THR A 261 9.07 0.20 -17.55
N SER A 262 9.14 1.50 -17.84
CA SER A 262 8.08 2.26 -18.49
C SER A 262 8.59 3.63 -18.95
N THR A 263 7.92 4.22 -19.94
CA THR A 263 8.10 5.63 -20.33
C THR A 263 7.30 6.61 -19.48
N SER A 264 6.33 6.13 -18.71
CA SER A 264 5.46 6.94 -17.84
C SER A 264 6.01 6.98 -16.43
N LEU A 265 6.29 8.17 -15.91
CA LEU A 265 6.72 8.39 -14.52
C LEU A 265 5.75 7.78 -13.51
N ILE A 266 4.44 7.86 -13.78
CA ILE A 266 3.40 7.30 -12.92
C ILE A 266 3.53 5.78 -12.82
N ARG A 267 3.75 5.10 -13.96
CA ARG A 267 3.97 3.65 -14.02
C ARG A 267 5.29 3.25 -13.36
N GLN A 268 6.34 4.05 -13.56
CA GLN A 268 7.63 3.83 -12.92
C GLN A 268 7.49 3.87 -11.38
N ILE A 269 6.74 4.82 -10.83
CA ILE A 269 6.45 4.90 -9.38
C ILE A 269 5.75 3.62 -8.88
N ALA A 270 4.73 3.17 -9.59
CA ALA A 270 4.01 1.94 -9.23
C ALA A 270 4.92 0.70 -9.33
N ASN A 271 5.72 0.59 -10.38
CA ASN A 271 6.66 -0.50 -10.57
C ASN A 271 7.75 -0.50 -9.48
N ALA A 272 8.27 0.68 -9.13
CA ALA A 272 9.24 0.81 -8.03
C ALA A 272 8.70 0.27 -6.71
N HIS A 273 7.47 0.62 -6.38
CA HIS A 273 6.80 0.15 -5.16
C HIS A 273 6.64 -1.38 -5.17
N THR A 274 6.19 -1.95 -6.29
CA THR A 274 6.00 -3.39 -6.43
C THR A 274 7.33 -4.15 -6.38
N ILE A 275 8.32 -3.70 -7.17
CA ILE A 275 9.62 -4.36 -7.27
C ILE A 275 10.38 -4.29 -5.94
N PHE A 276 10.29 -3.17 -5.21
CA PHE A 276 10.86 -3.07 -3.87
C PHE A 276 10.25 -4.09 -2.89
N ASN A 277 8.94 -4.25 -2.87
CA ASN A 277 8.31 -5.23 -1.96
C ASN A 277 8.63 -6.67 -2.35
N ILE A 278 8.75 -6.96 -3.65
CA ILE A 278 9.24 -8.26 -4.14
C ILE A 278 10.71 -8.47 -3.74
N PHE A 279 11.56 -7.46 -3.92
CA PHE A 279 12.96 -7.51 -3.47
C PHE A 279 13.02 -7.80 -1.96
N ASN A 280 12.24 -7.09 -1.16
CA ASN A 280 12.20 -7.28 0.29
C ASN A 280 11.78 -8.72 0.67
N LEU A 281 10.78 -9.29 -0.02
CA LEU A 281 10.41 -10.69 0.16
C LEU A 281 11.61 -11.62 -0.11
N PHE A 282 12.31 -11.46 -1.24
CA PHE A 282 13.44 -12.33 -1.59
C PHE A 282 14.63 -12.19 -0.65
N VAL A 283 14.86 -11.01 -0.09
CA VAL A 283 15.88 -10.79 0.95
C VAL A 283 15.56 -11.58 2.22
N PHE A 284 14.30 -11.56 2.66
CA PHE A 284 13.90 -12.21 3.89
C PHE A 284 13.62 -13.70 3.76
N LEU A 285 13.23 -14.18 2.58
CA LEU A 285 12.84 -15.59 2.39
C LEU A 285 13.92 -16.59 2.89
N PRO A 286 15.21 -16.46 2.53
CA PRO A 286 16.25 -17.40 2.96
C PRO A 286 16.57 -17.33 4.47
N VAL A 287 16.38 -16.15 5.07
CA VAL A 287 16.73 -15.91 6.49
C VAL A 287 15.51 -15.84 7.39
N PHE A 288 14.31 -16.11 6.87
CA PHE A 288 13.05 -15.86 7.55
C PHE A 288 12.94 -16.54 8.91
N ASN A 289 13.30 -17.82 9.00
CA ASN A 289 13.27 -18.56 10.29
C ASN A 289 14.25 -17.97 11.32
N SER A 290 15.44 -17.58 10.88
CA SER A 290 16.44 -16.93 11.73
C SER A 290 15.99 -15.56 12.19
N PHE A 291 15.35 -14.78 11.30
CA PHE A 291 14.76 -13.50 11.62
C PHE A 291 13.66 -13.62 12.67
N VAL A 292 12.73 -14.58 12.50
CA VAL A 292 11.64 -14.80 13.46
C VAL A 292 12.19 -15.17 14.86
N ARG A 293 13.21 -16.03 14.93
CA ARG A 293 13.87 -16.36 16.22
C ARG A 293 14.54 -15.13 16.84
N LEU A 294 15.26 -14.35 16.03
CA LEU A 294 16.00 -13.17 16.51
C LEU A 294 15.07 -12.14 17.18
N ILE A 295 13.88 -11.94 16.63
CA ILE A 295 12.89 -10.99 17.20
C ILE A 295 12.05 -11.62 18.32
N GLY A 296 12.29 -12.89 18.69
CA GLY A 296 11.59 -13.58 19.79
C GLY A 296 10.23 -14.14 19.39
N GLY A 297 9.98 -14.38 18.10
CA GLY A 297 8.72 -14.91 17.56
C GLY A 297 8.55 -16.42 17.67
N GLU A 298 9.58 -17.18 18.02
CA GLU A 298 9.50 -18.60 18.39
C GLU A 298 9.98 -18.71 19.84
N LYS A 299 9.19 -19.39 20.69
CA LYS A 299 9.67 -19.86 22.00
C LYS A 299 10.65 -20.99 21.70
N GLY A 300 11.92 -20.88 22.14
CA GLY A 300 12.94 -21.88 21.98
C GLY A 300 12.55 -23.22 22.61
#